data_fad614f7f73f4389a5ec159e7df807f3
#
_entry.id   fad614f7f73f4389a5ec159e7df807f3
#
_cell.length_a   1.000
_cell.length_b   1.000
_cell.length_c   1.000
_cell.angle_alpha   90.00
_cell.angle_beta   90.00
_cell.angle_gamma   90.00
#
_symmetry.space_group_name_H-M   'P 1'
#
loop_
_entity.id
_entity.type
_entity.pdbx_description
1 polymer ?
#
loop_
_entity_poly.entity_id
_entity_poly.type
_entity_poly.pdbx_seq_one_letter_code
_entity_poly.pdbx_strand_id
1 'polypeptide(L)'
;NLTTDFTYSKTQMKFYNTTIQTKSSTIKTEIDFNYDRKNLSKFNELVYINADFKNSFLSTTDLNKLYKEIKGNDILRFETSLRGSLNNFSLENFKLNSDNGIRILGNLNLINAVQQAEFYLSSNLEEFSLDYFKLKNLLPNLLENNLPKELIKLGEFSISGYTKITPSAIEAALKVNS
;
A
#
# COMPACT_ATOMS: atom_id res chain seq x y z
N ASN A 1 -1.76 11.18 17.71
CA ASN A 1 -1.99 10.33 18.87
C ASN A 1 -1.59 8.89 18.55
N LEU A 2 -0.92 8.22 19.47
CA LEU A 2 -0.58 6.80 19.39
C LEU A 2 -1.03 6.14 20.70
N THR A 3 -1.83 5.10 20.61
CA THR A 3 -2.25 4.26 21.71
C THR A 3 -1.93 2.82 21.38
N THR A 4 -1.28 2.10 22.30
CA THR A 4 -0.93 0.69 22.12
C THR A 4 -0.62 0.04 23.47
N ASP A 5 -0.89 -1.24 23.57
CA ASP A 5 -0.31 -2.13 24.57
C ASP A 5 0.89 -2.82 23.94
N PHE A 6 1.96 -3.02 24.70
CA PHE A 6 3.10 -3.68 24.10
C PHE A 6 3.81 -4.67 25.03
N THR A 7 4.42 -5.68 24.45
CA THR A 7 5.30 -6.62 25.14
C THR A 7 6.64 -6.70 24.41
N TYR A 8 7.69 -6.95 25.18
CA TYR A 8 9.06 -7.00 24.69
C TYR A 8 9.80 -8.21 25.26
N SER A 9 10.59 -8.86 24.40
CA SER A 9 11.51 -9.93 24.74
C SER A 9 12.85 -9.78 24.02
N LYS A 10 13.78 -10.73 24.18
CA LYS A 10 15.09 -10.71 23.48
C LYS A 10 14.96 -10.89 21.96
N THR A 11 13.87 -11.49 21.49
CA THR A 11 13.68 -11.91 20.09
C THR A 11 12.39 -11.41 19.48
N GLN A 12 11.54 -10.74 20.26
CA GLN A 12 10.23 -10.35 19.80
C GLN A 12 9.76 -9.07 20.48
N MET A 13 9.06 -8.24 19.74
CA MET A 13 8.35 -7.05 20.23
C MET A 13 6.94 -7.05 19.61
N LYS A 14 5.91 -7.04 20.42
CA LYS A 14 4.52 -7.05 19.98
C LYS A 14 3.80 -5.80 20.43
N PHE A 15 3.04 -5.22 19.53
CA PHE A 15 2.14 -4.10 19.76
C PHE A 15 0.72 -4.57 19.52
N TYR A 16 -0.12 -4.47 20.55
CA TYR A 16 -1.51 -4.90 20.53
C TYR A 16 -2.43 -3.69 20.55
N ASN A 17 -3.63 -3.83 20.02
CA ASN A 17 -4.64 -2.79 20.05
C ASN A 17 -4.09 -1.43 19.59
N THR A 18 -3.15 -1.45 18.65
CA THR A 18 -2.46 -0.25 18.23
C THR A 18 -3.40 0.63 17.41
N THR A 19 -3.55 1.86 17.85
CA THR A 19 -4.27 2.89 17.10
C THR A 19 -3.35 4.09 16.92
N ILE A 20 -3.06 4.43 15.65
CA ILE A 20 -2.34 5.62 15.25
C ILE A 20 -3.36 6.58 14.64
N GLN A 21 -3.47 7.78 15.19
CA GLN A 21 -4.48 8.75 14.78
C GLN A 21 -3.87 10.11 14.51
N THR A 22 -4.21 10.68 13.37
CA THR A 22 -4.00 12.08 13.02
C THR A 22 -5.33 12.83 13.07
N LYS A 23 -5.39 14.05 12.52
CA LYS A 23 -6.66 14.77 12.36
C LYS A 23 -7.57 14.14 11.31
N SER A 24 -6.99 13.46 10.31
CA SER A 24 -7.70 12.99 9.11
C SER A 24 -7.49 11.50 8.81
N SER A 25 -6.68 10.80 9.59
CA SER A 25 -6.39 9.39 9.36
C SER A 25 -6.44 8.59 10.66
N THR A 26 -6.81 7.32 10.55
CA THR A 26 -6.76 6.36 11.66
C THR A 26 -6.26 5.03 11.13
N ILE A 27 -5.18 4.52 11.74
CA ILE A 27 -4.63 3.19 11.46
C ILE A 27 -4.84 2.34 12.71
N LYS A 28 -5.48 1.20 12.55
CA LYS A 28 -5.65 0.18 13.58
C LYS A 28 -4.91 -1.08 13.16
N THR A 29 -4.03 -1.57 14.03
CA THR A 29 -3.17 -2.70 13.69
C THR A 29 -2.71 -3.45 14.93
N GLU A 30 -2.35 -4.70 14.72
CA GLU A 30 -1.49 -5.48 15.60
C GLU A 30 -0.17 -5.70 14.86
N ILE A 31 0.95 -5.49 15.54
CA ILE A 31 2.29 -5.61 14.93
C ILE A 31 3.15 -6.53 15.79
N ASP A 32 3.80 -7.48 15.13
CA ASP A 32 4.76 -8.39 15.73
C ASP A 32 6.10 -8.27 14.99
N PHE A 33 7.11 -7.76 15.67
CA PHE A 33 8.49 -7.72 15.19
C PHE A 33 9.25 -8.92 15.73
N ASN A 34 9.76 -9.76 14.83
CA ASN A 34 10.60 -10.91 15.16
C ASN A 34 12.04 -10.65 14.72
N TYR A 35 12.99 -10.76 15.61
CA TYR A 35 14.38 -10.41 15.37
C TYR A 35 15.38 -11.20 16.22
N ASP A 36 16.61 -11.29 15.75
CA ASP A 36 17.78 -11.53 16.59
C ASP A 36 18.33 -10.15 17.00
N ARG A 37 18.70 -9.98 18.25
CA ARG A 37 19.18 -8.70 18.81
C ARG A 37 20.33 -8.08 18.04
N LYS A 38 21.25 -8.91 17.54
CA LYS A 38 22.37 -8.47 16.68
C LYS A 38 21.91 -7.88 15.34
N ASN A 39 20.70 -8.21 14.88
CA ASN A 39 20.14 -7.78 13.60
C ASN A 39 19.40 -6.44 13.68
N LEU A 40 19.19 -5.88 14.88
CA LEU A 40 18.50 -4.59 15.06
C LEU A 40 19.22 -3.43 14.38
N SER A 41 20.55 -3.51 14.21
CA SER A 41 21.30 -2.52 13.41
C SER A 41 20.94 -2.50 11.93
N LYS A 42 20.34 -3.58 11.43
CA LYS A 42 19.84 -3.75 10.06
C LYS A 42 18.33 -3.95 10.07
N PHE A 43 17.63 -3.11 10.80
CA PHE A 43 16.18 -3.24 11.05
C PHE A 43 15.38 -3.43 9.78
N ASN A 44 15.63 -2.60 8.76
CA ASN A 44 14.89 -2.62 7.51
C ASN A 44 15.01 -3.94 6.73
N GLU A 45 16.07 -4.69 6.94
CA GLU A 45 16.38 -5.91 6.18
C GLU A 45 16.09 -7.18 6.98
N LEU A 46 16.43 -7.18 8.29
CA LEU A 46 16.54 -8.40 9.09
C LEU A 46 15.51 -8.52 10.21
N VAL A 47 14.71 -7.50 10.45
CA VAL A 47 13.56 -7.59 11.37
C VAL A 47 12.35 -8.05 10.57
N TYR A 48 11.81 -9.20 10.92
CA TYR A 48 10.60 -9.72 10.29
C TYR A 48 9.36 -9.14 10.96
N ILE A 49 8.47 -8.59 10.17
CA ILE A 49 7.26 -7.89 10.60
C ILE A 49 6.04 -8.72 10.19
N ASN A 50 5.19 -9.00 11.15
CA ASN A 50 3.82 -9.42 10.93
C ASN A 50 2.92 -8.28 11.41
N ALA A 51 2.14 -7.69 10.52
CA ALA A 51 1.19 -6.65 10.91
C ALA A 51 -0.15 -6.90 10.22
N ASP A 52 -1.23 -6.85 10.99
CA ASP A 52 -2.59 -7.00 10.49
C ASP A 52 -3.32 -5.66 10.65
N PHE A 53 -3.70 -5.07 9.53
CA PHE A 53 -4.42 -3.80 9.47
C PHE A 53 -5.91 -4.09 9.26
N LYS A 54 -6.74 -3.56 10.14
CA LYS A 54 -8.21 -3.72 10.08
C LYS A 54 -8.90 -2.39 10.35
N ASN A 55 -10.00 -2.14 9.64
CA ASN A 55 -10.79 -0.93 9.84
C ASN A 55 -9.93 0.35 9.85
N SER A 56 -8.95 0.42 8.97
CA SER A 56 -7.99 1.51 8.85
C SER A 56 -8.36 2.44 7.71
N PHE A 57 -8.07 3.72 7.89
CA PHE A 57 -8.24 4.69 6.81
C PHE A 57 -7.14 5.76 6.84
N LEU A 58 -6.75 6.19 5.67
CA LEU A 58 -5.76 7.23 5.43
C LEU A 58 -6.37 8.33 4.54
N SER A 59 -6.20 9.57 4.95
CA SER A 59 -6.47 10.72 4.09
C SER A 59 -5.31 10.92 3.11
N THR A 60 -5.63 11.16 1.84
CA THR A 60 -4.62 11.54 0.83
C THR A 60 -3.89 12.84 1.22
N THR A 61 -4.52 13.71 2.00
CA THR A 61 -3.88 14.91 2.58
C THR A 61 -2.74 14.56 3.53
N ASP A 62 -2.87 13.50 4.34
CA ASP A 62 -1.79 13.03 5.21
C ASP A 62 -0.72 12.29 4.41
N LEU A 63 -1.12 11.48 3.42
CA LEU A 63 -0.20 10.81 2.52
C LEU A 63 0.65 11.80 1.71
N ASN A 64 0.07 12.90 1.26
CA ASN A 64 0.79 13.95 0.51
C ASN A 64 1.94 14.59 1.31
N LYS A 65 1.90 14.56 2.63
CA LYS A 65 3.03 15.02 3.47
C LYS A 65 4.26 14.15 3.30
N LEU A 66 4.08 12.87 3.00
CA LEU A 66 5.14 11.87 2.82
C LEU A 66 5.46 11.65 1.33
N TYR A 67 4.43 11.61 0.50
CA TYR A 67 4.51 11.31 -0.94
C TYR A 67 3.85 12.44 -1.72
N LYS A 68 4.65 13.33 -2.27
CA LYS A 68 4.17 14.55 -2.98
C LYS A 68 3.41 14.27 -4.27
N GLU A 69 3.55 13.05 -4.79
CA GLU A 69 2.87 12.54 -5.98
C GLU A 69 1.38 12.31 -5.73
N ILE A 70 1.01 11.94 -4.49
CA ILE A 70 -0.39 11.69 -4.11
C ILE A 70 -1.06 13.03 -3.85
N LYS A 71 -2.14 13.31 -4.56
CA LYS A 71 -2.92 14.55 -4.40
C LYS A 71 -4.39 14.24 -4.14
N GLY A 72 -5.14 15.31 -3.92
CA GLY A 72 -6.57 15.23 -3.68
C GLY A 72 -6.95 15.30 -2.20
N ASN A 73 -8.23 15.12 -1.93
CA ASN A 73 -8.81 15.11 -0.60
C ASN A 73 -9.74 13.90 -0.49
N ASP A 74 -9.14 12.72 -0.56
CA ASP A 74 -9.84 11.45 -0.52
C ASP A 74 -9.52 10.68 0.75
N ILE A 75 -10.43 9.80 1.15
CA ILE A 75 -10.24 8.87 2.26
C ILE A 75 -10.09 7.46 1.69
N LEU A 76 -8.95 6.88 1.95
CA LEU A 76 -8.59 5.53 1.53
C LEU A 76 -8.80 4.58 2.71
N ARG A 77 -9.84 3.75 2.67
CA ARG A 77 -10.08 2.70 3.67
C ARG A 77 -9.39 1.43 3.22
N PHE A 78 -8.65 0.81 4.13
CA PHE A 78 -7.90 -0.38 3.76
C PHE A 78 -7.85 -1.42 4.87
N GLU A 79 -7.69 -2.67 4.43
CA GLU A 79 -7.40 -3.84 5.25
C GLU A 79 -6.33 -4.66 4.53
N THR A 80 -5.37 -5.20 5.27
CA THR A 80 -4.32 -6.08 4.73
C THR A 80 -3.53 -6.74 5.84
N SER A 81 -2.85 -7.82 5.50
CA SER A 81 -1.78 -8.40 6.30
C SER A 81 -0.43 -8.13 5.67
N LEU A 82 0.48 -7.48 6.39
CA LEU A 82 1.86 -7.26 5.98
C LEU A 82 2.74 -8.37 6.56
N ARG A 83 3.55 -8.98 5.72
CA ARG A 83 4.48 -10.06 6.08
C ARG A 83 5.85 -9.82 5.42
N GLY A 84 6.92 -9.80 6.22
CA GLY A 84 8.28 -9.61 5.70
C GLY A 84 9.08 -8.57 6.47
N SER A 85 10.17 -8.07 5.91
CA SER A 85 10.94 -6.95 6.44
C SER A 85 10.47 -5.62 5.82
N LEU A 86 10.91 -4.47 6.34
CA LEU A 86 10.57 -3.17 5.71
C LEU A 86 11.11 -3.05 4.28
N ASN A 87 12.19 -3.75 3.97
CA ASN A 87 12.76 -3.73 2.62
C ASN A 87 12.09 -4.73 1.68
N ASN A 88 11.64 -5.88 2.20
CA ASN A 88 11.04 -6.95 1.41
C ASN A 88 9.80 -7.48 2.12
N PHE A 89 8.62 -7.11 1.64
CA PHE A 89 7.36 -7.52 2.25
C PHE A 89 6.26 -7.81 1.23
N SER A 90 5.30 -8.62 1.66
CA SER A 90 4.03 -8.81 0.99
C SER A 90 2.91 -8.09 1.74
N LEU A 91 1.93 -7.61 0.98
CA LEU A 91 0.60 -7.24 1.46
C LEU A 91 -0.38 -8.29 0.96
N GLU A 92 -0.89 -9.08 1.89
CA GLU A 92 -1.80 -10.19 1.61
C GLU A 92 -3.24 -9.76 1.85
N ASN A 93 -4.16 -10.24 1.01
CA ASN A 93 -5.58 -9.90 1.07
C ASN A 93 -5.80 -8.37 1.12
N PHE A 94 -5.01 -7.64 0.34
CA PHE A 94 -5.08 -6.19 0.29
C PHE A 94 -6.43 -5.76 -0.27
N LYS A 95 -7.16 -4.99 0.54
CA LYS A 95 -8.43 -4.37 0.18
C LYS A 95 -8.30 -2.88 0.40
N LEU A 96 -8.59 -2.10 -0.61
CA LEU A 96 -8.63 -0.65 -0.53
C LEU A 96 -9.89 -0.13 -1.21
N ASN A 97 -10.60 0.77 -0.54
CA ASN A 97 -11.73 1.50 -1.08
C ASN A 97 -11.53 2.99 -0.81
N SER A 98 -11.73 3.82 -1.81
CA SER A 98 -11.72 5.26 -1.67
C SER A 98 -13.14 5.83 -1.69
N ASP A 99 -13.34 7.00 -1.09
CA ASP A 99 -14.63 7.70 -1.15
C ASP A 99 -14.96 8.15 -2.59
N ASN A 100 -13.95 8.32 -3.42
CA ASN A 100 -14.10 8.65 -4.85
C ASN A 100 -14.33 7.41 -5.73
N GLY A 101 -14.51 6.21 -5.16
CA GLY A 101 -14.91 5.01 -5.88
C GLY A 101 -13.74 4.24 -6.53
N ILE A 102 -12.50 4.48 -6.11
CA ILE A 102 -11.38 3.57 -6.43
C ILE A 102 -11.50 2.35 -5.52
N ARG A 103 -11.38 1.16 -6.11
CA ARG A 103 -11.37 -0.09 -5.37
C ARG A 103 -10.22 -0.97 -5.84
N ILE A 104 -9.47 -1.51 -4.88
CA ILE A 104 -8.36 -2.43 -5.16
C ILE A 104 -8.53 -3.66 -4.29
N LEU A 105 -8.49 -4.85 -4.90
CA LEU A 105 -8.43 -6.15 -4.24
C LEU A 105 -7.29 -6.95 -4.83
N GLY A 106 -6.49 -7.60 -4.00
CA GLY A 106 -5.43 -8.47 -4.48
C GLY A 106 -4.29 -8.65 -3.49
N ASN A 107 -3.16 -9.10 -4.00
CA ASN A 107 -1.93 -9.26 -3.24
C ASN A 107 -0.81 -8.46 -3.89
N LEU A 108 0.02 -7.82 -3.07
CA LEU A 108 1.17 -7.03 -3.52
C LEU A 108 2.43 -7.60 -2.90
N ASN A 109 3.53 -7.60 -3.65
CA ASN A 109 4.84 -7.98 -3.13
C ASN A 109 5.86 -6.92 -3.52
N LEU A 110 6.55 -6.37 -2.51
CA LEU A 110 7.53 -5.32 -2.66
C LEU A 110 8.91 -5.85 -2.26
N ILE A 111 9.88 -5.65 -3.13
CA ILE A 111 11.29 -5.98 -2.91
C ILE A 111 12.08 -4.68 -3.05
N ASN A 112 13.07 -4.47 -2.20
CA ASN A 112 13.87 -3.26 -2.13
C ASN A 112 13.02 -1.99 -1.91
N ALA A 113 11.97 -2.09 -1.12
CA ALA A 113 11.00 -1.01 -0.92
C ALA A 113 11.62 0.29 -0.38
N VAL A 114 12.74 0.21 0.34
CA VAL A 114 13.49 1.36 0.86
C VAL A 114 14.67 1.77 -0.05
N GLN A 115 14.89 1.07 -1.17
CA GLN A 115 15.98 1.30 -2.13
C GLN A 115 15.39 1.65 -3.50
N GLN A 116 15.11 2.93 -3.74
CA GLN A 116 14.41 3.37 -4.95
C GLN A 116 15.03 2.92 -6.27
N ALA A 117 16.37 2.79 -6.34
CA ALA A 117 17.07 2.39 -7.56
C ALA A 117 16.85 0.92 -7.95
N GLU A 118 16.51 0.07 -6.99
CA GLU A 118 16.34 -1.38 -7.17
C GLU A 118 14.92 -1.84 -6.80
N PHE A 119 14.01 -0.89 -6.66
CA PHE A 119 12.62 -1.15 -6.30
C PHE A 119 11.95 -2.12 -7.28
N TYR A 120 11.22 -3.06 -6.73
CA TYR A 120 10.43 -4.02 -7.47
C TYR A 120 9.08 -4.21 -6.79
N LEU A 121 8.01 -3.97 -7.53
CA LEU A 121 6.65 -4.25 -7.11
C LEU A 121 6.03 -5.27 -8.06
N SER A 122 5.52 -6.37 -7.53
CA SER A 122 4.61 -7.24 -8.26
C SER A 122 3.25 -7.26 -7.60
N SER A 123 2.20 -7.40 -8.40
CA SER A 123 0.83 -7.54 -7.89
C SER A 123 0.08 -8.64 -8.61
N ASN A 124 -0.80 -9.30 -7.88
CA ASN A 124 -1.86 -10.13 -8.43
C ASN A 124 -3.18 -9.48 -8.05
N LEU A 125 -3.76 -8.74 -9.00
CA LEU A 125 -4.99 -7.98 -8.80
C LEU A 125 -6.20 -8.87 -9.12
N GLU A 126 -7.08 -9.05 -8.14
CA GLU A 126 -8.40 -9.64 -8.32
C GLU A 126 -9.35 -8.60 -8.91
N GLU A 127 -9.23 -7.37 -8.45
CA GLU A 127 -10.01 -6.24 -8.92
C GLU A 127 -9.23 -4.94 -8.70
N PHE A 128 -9.21 -4.11 -9.72
CA PHE A 128 -8.83 -2.70 -9.60
C PHE A 128 -9.86 -1.89 -10.38
N SER A 129 -10.88 -1.41 -9.67
CA SER A 129 -11.99 -0.64 -10.24
C SER A 129 -11.75 0.85 -10.07
N LEU A 130 -11.94 1.59 -11.13
CA LEU A 130 -11.72 3.03 -11.19
C LEU A 130 -12.33 3.64 -12.46
N ASP A 131 -12.31 4.96 -12.56
CA ASP A 131 -12.44 5.66 -13.83
C ASP A 131 -11.18 6.47 -14.15
N TYR A 132 -11.06 6.89 -15.40
CA TYR A 132 -9.91 7.64 -15.91
C TYR A 132 -9.63 8.91 -15.09
N PHE A 133 -10.64 9.67 -14.76
CA PHE A 133 -10.47 10.96 -14.07
C PHE A 133 -10.10 10.78 -12.61
N LYS A 134 -10.66 9.77 -11.93
CA LYS A 134 -10.33 9.43 -10.56
C LYS A 134 -8.87 9.02 -10.45
N LEU A 135 -8.39 8.18 -11.36
CA LEU A 135 -7.00 7.75 -11.41
C LEU A 135 -6.03 8.92 -11.69
N LYS A 136 -6.37 9.76 -12.65
CA LYS A 136 -5.57 10.95 -12.98
C LYS A 136 -5.50 11.94 -11.80
N ASN A 137 -6.58 12.11 -11.06
CA ASN A 137 -6.63 13.03 -9.92
C ASN A 137 -5.85 12.50 -8.71
N LEU A 138 -5.77 11.17 -8.52
CA LEU A 138 -5.01 10.57 -7.43
C LEU A 138 -3.50 10.70 -7.63
N LEU A 139 -3.03 10.49 -8.87
CA LEU A 139 -1.61 10.44 -9.24
C LEU A 139 -1.30 11.36 -10.45
N PRO A 140 -1.60 12.67 -10.38
CA PRO A 140 -1.49 13.56 -11.53
C PRO A 140 -0.08 13.61 -12.11
N ASN A 141 0.95 13.68 -11.27
CA ASN A 141 2.34 13.81 -11.71
C ASN A 141 2.88 12.55 -12.41
N LEU A 142 2.36 11.37 -12.07
CA LEU A 142 2.79 10.11 -12.67
C LEU A 142 2.00 9.76 -13.93
N LEU A 143 0.73 10.12 -13.98
CA LEU A 143 -0.21 9.59 -14.97
C LEU A 143 -0.67 10.63 -15.99
N GLU A 144 -0.42 11.92 -15.78
CA GLU A 144 -0.97 13.01 -16.60
C GLU A 144 -0.70 12.84 -18.11
N ASN A 145 0.49 12.33 -18.46
CA ASN A 145 0.91 12.14 -19.84
C ASN A 145 0.98 10.67 -20.28
N ASN A 146 0.79 9.73 -19.35
CA ASN A 146 1.03 8.30 -19.59
C ASN A 146 -0.27 7.48 -19.71
N LEU A 147 -1.42 8.04 -19.34
CA LEU A 147 -2.70 7.34 -19.47
C LEU A 147 -3.24 7.48 -20.89
N PRO A 148 -3.55 6.35 -21.57
CA PRO A 148 -4.22 6.37 -22.86
C PRO A 148 -5.58 7.06 -22.76
N LYS A 149 -5.84 8.04 -23.62
CA LYS A 149 -7.12 8.79 -23.64
C LYS A 149 -8.30 7.89 -24.02
N GLU A 150 -8.04 6.79 -24.64
CA GLU A 150 -9.03 5.77 -25.01
C GLU A 150 -9.76 5.22 -23.79
N LEU A 151 -9.12 5.19 -22.62
CA LEU A 151 -9.72 4.75 -21.36
C LEU A 151 -10.88 5.66 -20.91
N ILE A 152 -10.94 6.92 -21.37
CA ILE A 152 -12.07 7.83 -21.09
C ILE A 152 -13.39 7.24 -21.60
N LYS A 153 -13.34 6.53 -22.72
CA LYS A 153 -14.53 5.96 -23.37
C LYS A 153 -15.10 4.77 -22.60
N LEU A 154 -14.33 4.16 -21.73
CA LEU A 154 -14.77 3.00 -20.95
C LEU A 154 -15.67 3.40 -19.75
N GLY A 155 -15.64 4.68 -19.34
CA GLY A 155 -16.34 5.12 -18.13
C GLY A 155 -15.69 4.50 -16.89
N GLU A 156 -16.50 3.87 -16.04
CA GLU A 156 -15.96 3.00 -14.97
C GLU A 156 -15.56 1.66 -15.57
N PHE A 157 -14.36 1.20 -15.23
CA PHE A 157 -13.84 -0.09 -15.66
C PHE A 157 -13.09 -0.77 -14.52
N SER A 158 -12.96 -2.07 -14.60
CA SER A 158 -12.17 -2.87 -13.69
C SER A 158 -11.06 -3.61 -14.42
N ILE A 159 -9.94 -3.72 -13.74
CA ILE A 159 -8.76 -4.44 -14.22
C ILE A 159 -8.48 -5.58 -13.25
N SER A 160 -8.18 -6.76 -13.77
CA SER A 160 -7.67 -7.89 -13.01
C SER A 160 -6.45 -8.49 -13.71
N GLY A 161 -5.58 -9.15 -12.97
CA GLY A 161 -4.40 -9.81 -13.50
C GLY A 161 -3.11 -9.43 -12.81
N TYR A 162 -1.99 -9.68 -13.47
CA TYR A 162 -0.65 -9.53 -12.93
C TYR A 162 0.03 -8.26 -13.42
N THR A 163 0.70 -7.56 -12.51
CA THR A 163 1.59 -6.45 -12.85
C THR A 163 2.96 -6.61 -12.20
N LYS A 164 3.97 -6.04 -12.85
CA LYS A 164 5.34 -5.97 -12.38
C LYS A 164 5.89 -4.59 -12.71
N ILE A 165 6.36 -3.89 -11.71
CA ILE A 165 6.85 -2.52 -11.82
C ILE A 165 8.27 -2.46 -11.28
N THR A 166 9.17 -1.92 -12.06
CA THR A 166 10.55 -1.58 -11.70
C THR A 166 10.78 -0.10 -11.98
N PRO A 167 11.89 0.52 -11.55
CA PRO A 167 12.20 1.91 -11.88
C PRO A 167 12.27 2.21 -13.38
N SER A 168 12.55 1.19 -14.20
CA SER A 168 12.78 1.34 -15.66
C SER A 168 11.69 0.72 -16.54
N ALA A 169 10.78 -0.11 -15.98
CA ALA A 169 9.82 -0.85 -16.79
C ALA A 169 8.52 -1.17 -16.03
N ILE A 170 7.44 -1.27 -16.78
CA ILE A 170 6.15 -1.82 -16.34
C ILE A 170 5.79 -2.96 -17.26
N GLU A 171 5.62 -4.16 -16.71
CA GLU A 171 5.10 -5.33 -17.39
C GLU A 171 3.71 -5.64 -16.82
N ALA A 172 2.74 -5.95 -17.67
CA ALA A 172 1.39 -6.26 -17.21
C ALA A 172 0.72 -7.28 -18.11
N ALA A 173 0.02 -8.23 -17.49
CA ALA A 173 -0.90 -9.16 -18.14
C ALA A 173 -2.28 -8.94 -17.51
N LEU A 174 -3.10 -8.10 -18.12
CA LEU A 174 -4.33 -7.59 -17.54
C LEU A 174 -5.54 -7.94 -18.39
N LYS A 175 -6.63 -8.24 -17.70
CA LYS A 175 -7.97 -8.32 -18.26
C LYS A 175 -8.73 -7.06 -17.85
N VAL A 176 -9.31 -6.37 -18.81
CA VAL A 176 -10.14 -5.17 -18.60
C VAL A 176 -11.60 -5.56 -18.80
N ASN A 177 -12.46 -5.17 -17.88
CA ASN A 177 -13.90 -5.32 -17.94
C ASN A 177 -14.53 -3.92 -17.78
N SER A 178 -15.46 -3.58 -18.63
CA SER A 178 -16.24 -2.34 -18.65
C SER A 178 -17.71 -2.62 -18.55
#